data_b8960a9cfeca8c6ac35a215dd2a814da
#
_entry.id   b8960a9cfeca8c6ac35a215dd2a814da
#
_cell.length_a   1.000
_cell.length_b   1.000
_cell.length_c   1.000
_cell.angle_alpha   90.00
_cell.angle_beta   90.00
_cell.angle_gamma   90.00
#
_symmetry.space_group_name_H-M   'P 1'
#
loop_
_entity.id
_entity.type
_entity.pdbx_description
1 polymer ?
#
loop_
_entity_poly.entity_id
_entity_poly.type
_entity_poly.pdbx_seq_one_letter_code
_entity_poly.pdbx_strand_id
1 'polypeptide(L)'
;MNPNQAKQPTTLVESVTSLLITTNAKEHMVRVDPNNPDIGLKVWVRELSFMDMQSAIKTFFSISSSGDIDIDLAAYWKHMFGACVEKTEPRLSPTQLMQLQPFVAQQITALLPQPQDLVSNPLSSGENE
;
A
#
# COMPACT_ATOMS: atom_id res chain seq x y z
N MET A 1 12.54 12.19 -25.04
CA MET A 1 11.53 11.12 -25.05
C MET A 1 11.76 10.17 -23.90
N ASN A 2 10.69 9.79 -23.22
CA ASN A 2 10.79 8.83 -22.13
C ASN A 2 11.07 7.44 -22.70
N PRO A 3 12.16 6.77 -22.28
CA PRO A 3 12.47 5.44 -22.79
C PRO A 3 11.36 4.43 -22.61
N ASN A 4 10.59 4.54 -21.50
CA ASN A 4 9.49 3.61 -21.24
C ASN A 4 8.32 3.79 -22.19
N GLN A 5 8.16 4.97 -22.75
CA GLN A 5 7.13 5.26 -23.72
C GLN A 5 7.57 4.91 -25.13
N ALA A 6 8.86 5.03 -25.38
CA ALA A 6 9.41 4.81 -26.71
C ALA A 6 9.48 3.33 -27.09
N LYS A 7 9.55 2.48 -26.09
CA LYS A 7 9.80 1.07 -26.32
C LYS A 7 8.65 0.21 -25.82
N GLN A 8 8.10 -0.59 -26.71
CA GLN A 8 7.09 -1.57 -26.33
C GLN A 8 7.74 -2.92 -26.08
N PRO A 9 7.21 -3.67 -25.11
CA PRO A 9 7.73 -5.02 -24.89
C PRO A 9 7.52 -5.90 -26.12
N THR A 10 8.51 -6.71 -26.42
CA THR A 10 8.44 -7.64 -27.53
C THR A 10 8.45 -9.10 -27.08
N THR A 11 8.66 -9.34 -25.80
CA THR A 11 8.71 -10.69 -25.25
C THR A 11 7.52 -10.91 -24.34
N LEU A 12 6.81 -12.03 -24.54
CA LEU A 12 5.66 -12.38 -23.71
C LEU A 12 6.13 -12.96 -22.38
N VAL A 13 5.34 -12.69 -21.34
CA VAL A 13 5.57 -13.30 -20.04
C VAL A 13 5.38 -14.81 -20.16
N GLU A 14 6.21 -15.58 -19.46
CA GLU A 14 6.18 -17.04 -19.56
C GLU A 14 5.10 -17.69 -18.72
N SER A 15 4.70 -17.05 -17.63
CA SER A 15 3.78 -17.64 -16.67
C SER A 15 2.69 -16.65 -16.28
N VAL A 16 1.45 -17.13 -16.26
CA VAL A 16 0.32 -16.35 -15.79
C VAL A 16 0.49 -15.97 -14.32
N THR A 17 1.09 -16.85 -13.53
CA THR A 17 1.28 -16.57 -12.11
C THR A 17 2.15 -15.35 -11.84
N SER A 18 3.05 -15.02 -12.77
CA SER A 18 3.87 -13.82 -12.61
C SER A 18 3.10 -12.51 -12.80
N LEU A 19 1.89 -12.60 -13.31
CA LEU A 19 1.01 -11.44 -13.49
C LEU A 19 0.07 -11.22 -12.32
N LEU A 20 -0.02 -12.18 -11.42
CA LEU A 20 -0.97 -12.12 -10.32
C LEU A 20 -0.26 -11.75 -9.03
N ILE A 21 -1.01 -11.15 -8.11
CA ILE A 21 -0.45 -10.87 -6.79
C ILE A 21 -0.12 -12.19 -6.09
N THR A 22 0.85 -12.14 -5.18
CA THR A 22 1.16 -13.31 -4.36
C THR A 22 0.11 -13.44 -3.27
N THR A 23 -0.25 -14.69 -2.95
CA THR A 23 -1.19 -14.95 -1.86
C THR A 23 -0.50 -14.99 -0.51
N ASN A 24 0.83 -15.06 -0.51
CA ASN A 24 1.61 -15.14 0.72
C ASN A 24 2.07 -13.76 1.15
N ALA A 25 1.90 -13.47 2.43
CA ALA A 25 2.40 -12.22 2.99
C ALA A 25 3.91 -12.24 3.08
N LYS A 26 4.52 -11.08 2.85
CA LYS A 26 5.97 -10.90 2.99
C LYS A 26 6.30 -10.43 4.39
N GLU A 27 7.35 -11.01 4.96
CA GLU A 27 7.83 -10.61 6.26
C GLU A 27 8.69 -9.36 6.16
N HIS A 28 8.43 -8.40 7.04
CA HIS A 28 9.22 -7.18 7.18
C HIS A 28 9.57 -6.98 8.64
N MET A 29 10.74 -6.39 8.89
CA MET A 29 11.15 -6.03 10.23
C MET A 29 11.12 -4.51 10.34
N VAL A 30 10.36 -3.98 11.30
CA VAL A 30 10.30 -2.55 11.53
C VAL A 30 10.92 -2.22 12.88
N ARG A 31 11.49 -1.03 12.98
CA ARG A 31 12.10 -0.57 14.23
C ARG A 31 11.01 -0.08 15.17
N VAL A 32 11.22 -0.33 16.46
CA VAL A 32 10.23 0.10 17.47
C VAL A 32 10.79 1.18 18.40
N ASP A 33 12.10 1.38 18.40
CA ASP A 33 12.75 2.35 19.25
C ASP A 33 13.78 3.13 18.42
N PRO A 34 13.63 4.46 18.27
CA PRO A 34 14.59 5.25 17.50
C PRO A 34 16.02 5.16 18.05
N ASN A 35 16.16 4.88 19.35
CA ASN A 35 17.45 4.85 20.00
C ASN A 35 18.05 3.44 20.08
N ASN A 36 17.31 2.41 19.70
CA ASN A 36 17.80 1.03 19.74
C ASN A 36 17.44 0.31 18.46
N PRO A 37 18.39 0.23 17.50
CA PRO A 37 18.09 -0.40 16.20
C PRO A 37 18.01 -1.92 16.27
N ASP A 38 18.37 -2.52 17.40
CA ASP A 38 18.40 -3.98 17.52
C ASP A 38 17.05 -4.58 17.89
N ILE A 39 16.11 -3.75 18.34
CA ILE A 39 14.78 -4.22 18.72
C ILE A 39 13.81 -3.95 17.57
N GLY A 40 13.05 -4.96 17.19
CA GLY A 40 12.16 -4.86 16.07
C GLY A 40 10.84 -5.57 16.26
N LEU A 41 9.92 -5.25 15.37
CA LEU A 41 8.62 -5.88 15.25
C LEU A 41 8.55 -6.53 13.88
N LYS A 42 8.21 -7.80 13.82
CA LYS A 42 7.96 -8.44 12.53
C LYS A 42 6.53 -8.17 12.09
N VAL A 43 6.39 -7.81 10.84
CA VAL A 43 5.08 -7.52 10.23
C VAL A 43 4.99 -8.28 8.92
N TRP A 44 3.91 -9.05 8.74
CA TRP A 44 3.66 -9.75 7.48
C TRP A 44 2.63 -8.98 6.70
N VAL A 45 3.03 -8.49 5.53
CA VAL A 45 2.22 -7.63 4.68
C VAL A 45 1.91 -8.35 3.38
N ARG A 46 0.64 -8.40 3.02
CA ARG A 46 0.21 -9.00 1.77
C ARG A 46 -0.21 -7.92 0.78
N GLU A 47 -0.14 -8.29 -0.50
CA GLU A 47 -0.54 -7.39 -1.57
C GLU A 47 -2.06 -7.39 -1.74
N LEU A 48 -2.57 -6.31 -2.31
CA LEU A 48 -3.97 -6.21 -2.71
C LEU A 48 -4.08 -6.33 -4.23
N SER A 49 -5.16 -6.97 -4.69
CA SER A 49 -5.42 -7.08 -6.12
C SER A 49 -5.87 -5.73 -6.67
N PHE A 50 -5.89 -5.64 -8.01
CA PHE A 50 -6.43 -4.46 -8.69
C PHE A 50 -7.87 -4.16 -8.22
N MET A 51 -8.69 -5.19 -8.11
CA MET A 51 -10.08 -5.00 -7.69
C MET A 51 -10.19 -4.52 -6.25
N ASP A 52 -9.32 -5.02 -5.36
CA ASP A 52 -9.29 -4.56 -3.98
C ASP A 52 -8.92 -3.08 -3.91
N MET A 53 -7.97 -2.65 -4.75
CA MET A 53 -7.56 -1.25 -4.82
C MET A 53 -8.69 -0.38 -5.35
N GLN A 54 -9.43 -0.86 -6.36
CA GLN A 54 -10.57 -0.11 -6.90
C GLN A 54 -11.68 0.04 -5.86
N SER A 55 -11.92 -1.00 -5.07
CA SER A 55 -12.90 -0.93 -3.99
C SER A 55 -12.52 0.09 -2.93
N ALA A 56 -11.24 0.17 -2.61
CA ALA A 56 -10.75 1.16 -1.65
C ALA A 56 -10.96 2.59 -2.17
N ILE A 57 -10.66 2.82 -3.44
CA ILE A 57 -10.89 4.14 -4.04
C ILE A 57 -12.37 4.52 -3.92
N LYS A 58 -13.25 3.61 -4.28
CA LYS A 58 -14.68 3.87 -4.23
C LYS A 58 -15.17 4.17 -2.82
N THR A 59 -14.59 3.49 -1.84
CA THR A 59 -15.04 3.60 -0.45
C THR A 59 -14.53 4.86 0.24
N PHE A 60 -13.27 5.22 0.02
CA PHE A 60 -12.60 6.23 0.84
C PHE A 60 -12.34 7.55 0.11
N PHE A 61 -12.53 7.58 -1.19
CA PHE A 61 -12.32 8.80 -1.97
C PHE A 61 -13.66 9.36 -2.43
N SER A 62 -13.77 10.68 -2.46
CA SER A 62 -14.95 11.37 -2.98
C SER A 62 -14.51 12.59 -3.76
N ILE A 63 -15.42 13.08 -4.62
CA ILE A 63 -15.18 14.27 -5.39
C ILE A 63 -16.10 15.35 -4.82
N SER A 64 -15.51 16.48 -4.40
CA SER A 64 -16.26 17.60 -3.87
C SER A 64 -17.00 18.32 -4.99
N SER A 65 -17.91 19.22 -4.61
CA SER A 65 -18.65 20.02 -5.59
C SER A 65 -17.75 20.92 -6.42
N SER A 66 -16.56 21.25 -5.91
CA SER A 66 -15.57 22.04 -6.65
C SER A 66 -14.69 21.20 -7.57
N GLY A 67 -14.88 19.88 -7.58
CA GLY A 67 -14.09 18.98 -8.39
C GLY A 67 -12.83 18.45 -7.73
N ASP A 68 -12.58 18.84 -6.49
CA ASP A 68 -11.41 18.35 -5.76
C ASP A 68 -11.66 16.95 -5.21
N ILE A 69 -10.59 16.18 -5.13
CA ILE A 69 -10.65 14.83 -4.57
C ILE A 69 -10.42 14.92 -3.08
N ASP A 70 -11.38 14.42 -2.31
CA ASP A 70 -11.27 14.31 -0.87
C ASP A 70 -11.05 12.84 -0.47
N ILE A 71 -10.32 12.63 0.60
CA ILE A 71 -10.05 11.30 1.10
C ILE A 71 -10.25 11.27 2.60
N ASP A 72 -10.92 10.21 3.07
CA ASP A 72 -11.03 9.93 4.49
C ASP A 72 -9.80 9.14 4.92
N LEU A 73 -8.75 9.85 5.32
CA LEU A 73 -7.47 9.23 5.63
C LEU A 73 -7.53 8.27 6.81
N ALA A 74 -8.27 8.63 7.84
CA ALA A 74 -8.37 7.76 9.01
C ALA A 74 -9.02 6.42 8.65
N ALA A 75 -10.11 6.47 7.90
CA ALA A 75 -10.79 5.25 7.46
C ALA A 75 -9.93 4.47 6.47
N TYR A 76 -9.21 5.18 5.59
CA TYR A 76 -8.31 4.54 4.63
C TYR A 76 -7.24 3.72 5.34
N TRP A 77 -6.52 4.32 6.29
CA TRP A 77 -5.45 3.62 6.97
C TRP A 77 -5.96 2.48 7.84
N LYS A 78 -7.10 2.68 8.49
CA LYS A 78 -7.71 1.61 9.27
C LYS A 78 -8.03 0.40 8.37
N HIS A 79 -8.57 0.68 7.20
CA HIS A 79 -8.88 -0.38 6.24
C HIS A 79 -7.60 -1.07 5.75
N MET A 80 -6.59 -0.29 5.36
CA MET A 80 -5.36 -0.85 4.81
C MET A 80 -4.58 -1.68 5.83
N PHE A 81 -4.54 -1.24 7.08
CA PHE A 81 -3.92 -2.05 8.13
C PHE A 81 -4.63 -3.39 8.27
N GLY A 82 -5.96 -3.37 8.28
CA GLY A 82 -6.73 -4.61 8.40
C GLY A 82 -6.62 -5.51 7.18
N ALA A 83 -6.55 -4.94 5.99
CA ALA A 83 -6.52 -5.71 4.76
C ALA A 83 -5.12 -6.25 4.42
N CYS A 84 -4.08 -5.50 4.72
CA CYS A 84 -2.73 -5.82 4.28
C CYS A 84 -1.85 -6.44 5.36
N VAL A 85 -2.01 -6.04 6.63
CA VAL A 85 -1.21 -6.61 7.70
C VAL A 85 -1.85 -7.92 8.15
N GLU A 86 -1.26 -9.03 7.74
CA GLU A 86 -1.81 -10.35 8.04
C GLU A 86 -1.57 -10.74 9.49
N LYS A 87 -0.36 -10.49 9.99
CA LYS A 87 -0.02 -10.78 11.38
C LYS A 87 1.23 -10.01 11.77
N THR A 88 1.49 -9.98 13.07
CA THR A 88 2.71 -9.38 13.62
C THR A 88 3.32 -10.33 14.64
N GLU A 89 4.59 -10.07 14.97
CA GLU A 89 5.29 -10.79 16.04
C GLU A 89 6.16 -9.80 16.80
N PRO A 90 5.89 -9.50 18.08
CA PRO A 90 4.78 -10.04 18.89
C PRO A 90 3.42 -9.69 18.32
N ARG A 91 2.44 -10.53 18.61
CA ARG A 91 1.11 -10.39 18.03
C ARG A 91 0.40 -9.14 18.53
N LEU A 92 -0.13 -8.38 17.61
CA LEU A 92 -0.94 -7.21 17.90
C LEU A 92 -2.36 -7.43 17.39
N SER A 93 -3.34 -7.01 18.20
CA SER A 93 -4.73 -7.04 17.77
C SER A 93 -4.99 -5.91 16.78
N PRO A 94 -6.11 -5.96 16.04
CA PRO A 94 -6.47 -4.83 15.17
C PRO A 94 -6.58 -3.50 15.93
N THR A 95 -7.09 -3.53 17.15
CA THR A 95 -7.19 -2.33 17.97
C THR A 95 -5.81 -1.80 18.33
N GLN A 96 -4.89 -2.69 18.69
CA GLN A 96 -3.53 -2.30 19.03
C GLN A 96 -2.78 -1.72 17.84
N LEU A 97 -3.02 -2.25 16.64
CA LEU A 97 -2.43 -1.70 15.42
C LEU A 97 -2.84 -0.25 15.21
N MET A 98 -4.06 0.11 15.61
CA MET A 98 -4.54 1.49 15.49
C MET A 98 -3.99 2.41 16.57
N GLN A 99 -3.32 1.86 17.57
CA GLN A 99 -2.79 2.62 18.71
C GLN A 99 -1.27 2.66 18.73
N LEU A 100 -0.63 2.29 17.66
CA LEU A 100 0.82 2.29 17.57
C LEU A 100 1.39 3.70 17.66
N GLN A 101 2.59 3.79 18.24
CA GLN A 101 3.32 5.05 18.22
C GLN A 101 3.61 5.47 16.77
N PRO A 102 3.62 6.76 16.47
CA PRO A 102 3.84 7.23 15.10
C PRO A 102 5.12 6.69 14.47
N PHE A 103 6.20 6.56 15.24
CA PHE A 103 7.45 6.03 14.72
C PHE A 103 7.28 4.63 14.13
N VAL A 104 6.52 3.76 14.82
CA VAL A 104 6.26 2.40 14.35
C VAL A 104 5.25 2.41 13.21
N ALA A 105 4.15 3.14 13.40
CA ALA A 105 3.06 3.18 12.43
C ALA A 105 3.52 3.70 11.06
N GLN A 106 4.37 4.72 11.05
CA GLN A 106 4.86 5.30 9.80
C GLN A 106 5.67 4.30 8.98
N GLN A 107 6.42 3.44 9.63
CA GLN A 107 7.17 2.41 8.93
C GLN A 107 6.24 1.38 8.31
N ILE A 108 5.17 1.04 9.01
CA ILE A 108 4.19 0.09 8.48
C ILE A 108 3.43 0.71 7.31
N THR A 109 2.97 1.95 7.45
CA THR A 109 2.25 2.61 6.35
C THR A 109 3.10 2.74 5.10
N ALA A 110 4.41 2.87 5.25
CA ALA A 110 5.32 2.93 4.10
C ALA A 110 5.33 1.62 3.30
N LEU A 111 4.92 0.51 3.92
CA LEU A 111 4.84 -0.79 3.25
C LEU A 111 3.48 -1.02 2.58
N LEU A 112 2.51 -0.16 2.83
CA LEU A 112 1.14 -0.31 2.34
C LEU A 112 0.91 0.59 1.14
N PRO A 113 -0.19 0.35 0.39
CA PRO A 113 -0.52 1.25 -0.72
C PRO A 113 -0.72 2.68 -0.22
N GLN A 114 -0.12 3.64 -0.91
CA GLN A 114 -0.21 5.05 -0.54
C GLN A 114 -1.45 5.67 -1.17
N PRO A 115 -2.18 6.53 -0.44
CA PRO A 115 -3.40 7.14 -1.00
C PRO A 115 -3.15 7.89 -2.29
N GLN A 116 -2.05 8.62 -2.39
CA GLN A 116 -1.75 9.39 -3.59
C GLN A 116 -1.49 8.49 -4.80
N ASP A 117 -1.01 7.26 -4.59
CA ASP A 117 -0.76 6.33 -5.68
C ASP A 117 -2.05 5.79 -6.27
N LEU A 118 -3.13 5.77 -5.48
CA LEU A 118 -4.43 5.30 -5.93
C LEU A 118 -5.11 6.29 -6.85
N VAL A 119 -4.91 7.59 -6.62
CA VAL A 119 -5.53 8.62 -7.44
C VAL A 119 -4.65 9.06 -8.59
N SER A 120 -3.36 8.79 -8.53
CA SER A 120 -2.43 9.07 -9.61
C SER A 120 -2.48 7.95 -10.61
N ASN A 121 -2.96 8.25 -11.82
CA ASN A 121 -2.95 7.26 -12.89
C ASN A 121 -1.59 7.27 -13.54
N PRO A 122 -0.83 6.17 -13.48
CA PRO A 122 0.49 6.13 -14.10
C PRO A 122 0.48 6.45 -15.60
N LEU A 123 -0.58 6.05 -16.30
CA LEU A 123 -0.72 6.37 -17.72
C LEU A 123 -0.93 7.84 -17.93
N SER A 124 -1.76 8.48 -17.11
CA SER A 124 -1.97 9.91 -17.20
C SER A 124 -0.71 10.68 -16.90
N SER A 125 0.04 10.24 -15.89
CA SER A 125 1.32 10.86 -15.54
C SER A 125 2.28 10.78 -16.70
N GLY A 126 2.34 9.63 -17.36
CA GLY A 126 3.23 9.45 -18.50
C GLY A 126 2.82 10.28 -19.70
N GLU A 127 1.55 10.47 -19.90
CA GLU A 127 1.04 11.22 -21.05
C GLU A 127 1.27 12.71 -20.94
N ASN A 128 1.41 13.22 -19.75
CA ASN A 128 1.54 14.65 -19.51
C ASN A 128 2.97 15.15 -19.60
N GLU A 129 3.87 14.33 -19.99
CA GLU A 129 5.28 14.73 -20.13
C GLU A 129 5.60 15.43 -21.43
#